data_776879004d76f9154dff40b9bbf48d68
#
_entry.id   776879004d76f9154dff40b9bbf48d68
#
_cell.length_a   1.000
_cell.length_b   1.000
_cell.length_c   1.000
_cell.angle_alpha   90.00
_cell.angle_beta   90.00
_cell.angle_gamma   90.00
#
_symmetry.space_group_name_H-M   'P 1'
#
loop_
_entity.id
_entity.type
_entity.pdbx_description
1 polymer ?
#
loop_
_entity_poly.entity_id
_entity_poly.type
_entity_poly.pdbx_seq_one_letter_code
_entity_poly.pdbx_strand_id
1 'polypeptide(L)'
;MDNLISNIVWFFLITLFSYLSGSILWAIIVSKISGKDVRKLGTKNPGMANTTRELGAKYGSFVLIGDILTAFFSLFFIKYLLQNVFDVHPIVFIFFTAIFLLGGFFHIFHSFKGGSGLAKLLGILLILNPLVVFINVPLGMLFLFIIKNTEWKFVGSAVCLVISTMIVSFSFKYSYNIIGLQYEFPDFWGLMCMLFSGLLVFIRSEYQYDLFFLKFLKRFKS
;
A
#
# COMPACT_ATOMS: atom_id res chain seq x y z
N MET A 1 20.48 -25.98 -18.01
CA MET A 1 20.90 -25.65 -16.62
C MET A 1 21.08 -24.16 -16.47
N ASP A 2 21.68 -23.48 -17.43
CA ASP A 2 21.98 -22.04 -17.39
C ASP A 2 20.72 -21.14 -17.26
N ASN A 3 19.63 -21.49 -17.95
CA ASN A 3 18.36 -20.74 -17.82
C ASN A 3 17.73 -20.84 -16.45
N LEU A 4 17.85 -21.99 -15.76
CA LEU A 4 17.27 -22.16 -14.41
C LEU A 4 18.02 -21.32 -13.37
N ILE A 5 19.35 -21.35 -13.43
CA ILE A 5 20.20 -20.56 -12.51
C ILE A 5 19.94 -19.07 -12.75
N SER A 6 19.88 -18.63 -14.02
CA SER A 6 19.55 -17.24 -14.36
C SER A 6 18.20 -16.82 -13.81
N ASN A 7 17.16 -17.63 -13.97
CA ASN A 7 15.82 -17.33 -13.46
C ASN A 7 15.78 -17.22 -11.92
N ILE A 8 16.50 -18.10 -11.22
CA ILE A 8 16.61 -18.04 -9.75
C ILE A 8 17.29 -16.73 -9.30
N VAL A 9 18.38 -16.35 -9.97
CA VAL A 9 19.10 -15.11 -9.66
C VAL A 9 18.21 -13.90 -9.89
N TRP A 10 17.48 -13.82 -11.01
CA TRP A 10 16.57 -12.72 -11.29
C TRP A 10 15.41 -12.65 -10.27
N PHE A 11 14.82 -13.78 -9.94
CA PHE A 11 13.76 -13.83 -8.92
C PHE A 11 14.26 -13.32 -7.57
N PHE A 12 15.45 -13.71 -7.16
CA PHE A 12 16.08 -13.21 -5.93
C PHE A 12 16.34 -11.70 -5.98
N LEU A 13 16.89 -11.18 -7.10
CA LEU A 13 17.15 -9.75 -7.27
C LEU A 13 15.87 -8.91 -7.23
N ILE A 14 14.79 -9.36 -7.89
CA ILE A 14 13.50 -8.67 -7.88
C ILE A 14 12.88 -8.71 -6.47
N THR A 15 13.01 -9.84 -5.76
CA THR A 15 12.55 -9.97 -4.36
C THR A 15 13.28 -8.97 -3.45
N LEU A 16 14.60 -8.91 -3.57
CA LEU A 16 15.43 -7.96 -2.80
C LEU A 16 15.07 -6.51 -3.14
N PHE A 17 14.95 -6.17 -4.42
CA PHE A 17 14.54 -4.84 -4.87
C PHE A 17 13.16 -4.47 -4.33
N SER A 18 12.18 -5.40 -4.39
CA SER A 18 10.83 -5.19 -3.87
C SER A 18 10.83 -4.89 -2.38
N TYR A 19 11.56 -5.68 -1.58
CA TYR A 19 11.67 -5.46 -0.14
C TYR A 19 12.36 -4.14 0.20
N LEU A 20 13.50 -3.85 -0.44
CA LEU A 20 14.28 -2.64 -0.17
C LEU A 20 13.53 -1.37 -0.57
N SER A 21 12.88 -1.36 -1.74
CA SER A 21 12.07 -0.22 -2.17
C SER A 21 10.84 -0.03 -1.27
N GLY A 22 10.19 -1.12 -0.83
CA GLY A 22 9.15 -1.09 0.19
C GLY A 22 9.64 -0.53 1.53
N SER A 23 10.90 -0.76 1.87
CA SER A 23 11.54 -0.24 3.09
C SER A 23 11.86 1.25 3.05
N ILE A 24 11.65 1.97 1.96
CA ILE A 24 11.78 3.44 1.93
C ILE A 24 10.59 4.06 2.66
N LEU A 25 10.84 4.72 3.78
CA LEU A 25 9.84 5.43 4.58
C LEU A 25 10.07 6.95 4.51
N TRP A 26 9.25 7.64 3.76
CA TRP A 26 9.36 9.08 3.56
C TRP A 26 9.19 9.87 4.85
N ALA A 27 8.42 9.36 5.81
CA ALA A 27 8.28 9.98 7.12
C ALA A 27 9.62 10.10 7.86
N ILE A 28 10.55 9.15 7.66
CA ILE A 28 11.88 9.21 8.27
C ILE A 28 12.78 10.21 7.53
N ILE A 29 12.68 10.27 6.20
CA ILE A 29 13.41 11.25 5.39
C ILE A 29 12.97 12.66 5.79
N VAL A 30 11.67 12.89 5.87
CA VAL A 30 11.06 14.16 6.30
C VAL A 30 11.45 14.51 7.74
N SER A 31 11.52 13.51 8.64
CA SER A 31 11.99 13.73 10.03
C SER A 31 13.40 14.28 10.07
N LYS A 32 14.30 13.75 9.24
CA LYS A 32 15.68 14.26 9.14
C LYS A 32 15.72 15.71 8.64
N ILE A 33 14.90 16.04 7.64
CA ILE A 33 14.83 17.39 7.06
C ILE A 33 14.24 18.39 8.07
N SER A 34 13.22 17.98 8.84
CA SER A 34 12.55 18.85 9.82
C SER A 34 13.30 18.99 11.15
N GLY A 35 14.33 18.17 11.39
CA GLY A 35 15.04 18.08 12.67
C GLY A 35 14.25 17.43 13.81
N LYS A 36 13.05 16.88 13.52
CA LYS A 36 12.16 16.26 14.52
C LYS A 36 11.83 14.82 14.14
N ASP A 37 12.06 13.88 15.05
CA ASP A 37 11.80 12.45 14.80
C ASP A 37 10.32 12.08 15.08
N VAL A 38 9.53 11.91 14.02
CA VAL A 38 8.10 11.56 14.11
C VAL A 38 7.84 10.23 14.83
N ARG A 39 8.84 9.34 14.94
CA ARG A 39 8.73 8.07 15.69
C ARG A 39 8.72 8.27 17.20
N LYS A 40 9.10 9.47 17.67
CA LYS A 40 9.08 9.87 19.09
C LYS A 40 7.90 10.77 19.41
N LEU A 41 7.11 11.18 18.42
CA LEU A 41 6.03 12.15 18.53
C LEU A 41 4.66 11.51 18.26
N GLY A 42 3.64 12.00 18.88
CA GLY A 42 2.25 11.62 18.70
C GLY A 42 2.02 10.12 18.81
N THR A 43 1.47 9.51 17.76
CA THR A 43 1.21 8.06 17.70
C THR A 43 2.47 7.20 17.51
N LYS A 44 3.63 7.82 17.33
CA LYS A 44 4.92 7.17 17.05
C LYS A 44 4.94 6.35 15.73
N ASN A 45 3.86 6.39 14.96
CA ASN A 45 3.77 5.73 13.65
C ASN A 45 4.45 6.60 12.59
N PRO A 46 5.48 6.11 11.86
CA PRO A 46 6.13 6.85 10.79
C PRO A 46 5.29 6.85 9.50
N GLY A 47 4.18 7.55 9.51
CA GLY A 47 3.27 7.68 8.38
C GLY A 47 2.73 9.09 8.22
N MET A 48 2.05 9.35 7.10
CA MET A 48 1.53 10.67 6.72
C MET A 48 0.69 11.33 7.82
N ALA A 49 -0.26 10.60 8.42
CA ALA A 49 -1.19 11.17 9.38
C ALA A 49 -0.50 11.66 10.65
N ASN A 50 0.47 10.91 11.19
CA ASN A 50 1.27 11.34 12.33
C ASN A 50 2.17 12.51 11.95
N THR A 51 2.83 12.44 10.78
CA THR A 51 3.69 13.54 10.30
C THR A 51 2.90 14.83 10.10
N THR A 52 1.69 14.76 9.55
CA THR A 52 0.80 15.94 9.40
C THR A 52 0.46 16.55 10.75
N ARG A 53 0.15 15.74 11.74
CA ARG A 53 -0.26 16.20 13.08
C ARG A 53 0.92 16.86 13.82
N GLU A 54 2.11 16.28 13.74
CA GLU A 54 3.26 16.69 14.56
C GLU A 54 4.18 17.71 13.86
N LEU A 55 4.24 17.70 12.53
CA LEU A 55 5.13 18.57 11.74
C LEU A 55 4.38 19.51 10.80
N GLY A 56 3.07 19.33 10.65
CA GLY A 56 2.22 20.15 9.78
C GLY A 56 1.97 19.52 8.40
N ALA A 57 0.95 20.08 7.71
CA ALA A 57 0.42 19.54 6.46
C ALA A 57 1.47 19.46 5.33
N LYS A 58 2.36 20.45 5.23
CA LYS A 58 3.44 20.45 4.24
C LYS A 58 4.30 19.18 4.31
N TYR A 59 4.76 18.82 5.49
CA TYR A 59 5.57 17.62 5.69
C TYR A 59 4.79 16.33 5.51
N GLY A 60 3.53 16.31 5.96
CA GLY A 60 2.63 15.18 5.74
C GLY A 60 2.35 14.91 4.25
N SER A 61 2.18 15.97 3.45
CA SER A 61 2.01 15.85 2.00
C SER A 61 3.25 15.27 1.32
N PHE A 62 4.45 15.67 1.72
CA PHE A 62 5.69 15.05 1.20
C PHE A 62 5.76 13.56 1.52
N VAL A 63 5.35 13.15 2.72
CA VAL A 63 5.29 11.72 3.08
C VAL A 63 4.29 10.99 2.21
N LEU A 64 3.07 11.54 2.05
CA LEU A 64 2.02 10.93 1.24
C LEU A 64 2.46 10.72 -0.21
N ILE A 65 2.93 11.79 -0.84
CA ILE A 65 3.36 11.77 -2.25
C ILE A 65 4.55 10.81 -2.42
N GLY A 66 5.54 10.89 -1.54
CA GLY A 66 6.72 10.05 -1.60
C GLY A 66 6.39 8.55 -1.46
N ASP A 67 5.53 8.18 -0.51
CA ASP A 67 5.11 6.78 -0.32
C ASP A 67 4.29 6.26 -1.52
N ILE A 68 3.39 7.10 -2.10
CA ILE A 68 2.63 6.76 -3.31
C ILE A 68 3.57 6.54 -4.50
N LEU A 69 4.47 7.51 -4.76
CA LEU A 69 5.39 7.44 -5.90
C LEU A 69 6.37 6.26 -5.77
N THR A 70 6.87 6.00 -4.57
CA THR A 70 7.75 4.84 -4.34
C THR A 70 7.02 3.54 -4.67
N ALA A 71 5.79 3.37 -4.20
CA ALA A 71 5.00 2.18 -4.50
C ALA A 71 4.69 2.07 -6.00
N PHE A 72 4.23 3.16 -6.61
CA PHE A 72 3.89 3.19 -8.02
C PHE A 72 5.09 2.83 -8.92
N PHE A 73 6.21 3.54 -8.79
CA PHE A 73 7.36 3.32 -9.69
C PHE A 73 8.05 1.98 -9.44
N SER A 74 8.19 1.54 -8.17
CA SER A 74 8.81 0.26 -7.87
C SER A 74 8.00 -0.91 -8.43
N LEU A 75 6.69 -0.90 -8.23
CA LEU A 75 5.83 -1.98 -8.70
C LEU A 75 5.54 -1.88 -10.21
N PHE A 76 5.54 -0.67 -10.78
CA PHE A 76 5.49 -0.49 -12.22
C PHE A 76 6.70 -1.16 -12.89
N PHE A 77 7.90 -0.91 -12.37
CA PHE A 77 9.13 -1.53 -12.87
C PHE A 77 9.10 -3.06 -12.74
N ILE A 78 8.65 -3.58 -11.58
CA ILE A 78 8.50 -5.02 -11.36
C ILE A 78 7.50 -5.61 -12.36
N LYS A 79 6.32 -5.00 -12.51
CA LYS A 79 5.29 -5.46 -13.45
C LYS A 79 5.80 -5.45 -14.88
N TYR A 80 6.54 -4.41 -15.27
CA TYR A 80 7.17 -4.31 -16.58
C TYR A 80 8.14 -5.48 -16.84
N LEU A 81 9.02 -5.78 -15.88
CA LEU A 81 9.96 -6.91 -15.99
C LEU A 81 9.20 -8.24 -16.13
N LEU A 82 8.19 -8.47 -15.29
CA LEU A 82 7.43 -9.72 -15.29
C LEU A 82 6.69 -9.95 -16.59
N GLN A 83 6.12 -8.91 -17.22
CA GLN A 83 5.34 -9.04 -18.45
C GLN A 83 6.20 -9.04 -19.73
N ASN A 84 7.24 -8.20 -19.78
CA ASN A 84 7.96 -7.97 -21.04
C ASN A 84 9.33 -8.67 -21.12
N VAL A 85 9.88 -9.08 -19.98
CA VAL A 85 11.20 -9.73 -19.95
C VAL A 85 11.09 -11.21 -19.61
N PHE A 86 10.24 -11.57 -18.65
CA PHE A 86 10.17 -12.94 -18.14
C PHE A 86 8.93 -13.71 -18.58
N ASP A 87 7.91 -13.04 -19.11
CA ASP A 87 6.63 -13.64 -19.54
C ASP A 87 6.07 -14.61 -18.48
N VAL A 88 6.02 -14.17 -17.23
CA VAL A 88 5.55 -14.99 -16.10
C VAL A 88 4.09 -14.72 -15.77
N HIS A 89 3.45 -15.74 -15.20
CA HIS A 89 2.04 -15.66 -14.85
C HIS A 89 1.76 -14.48 -13.87
N PRO A 90 0.68 -13.70 -14.05
CA PRO A 90 0.35 -12.51 -13.26
C PRO A 90 0.28 -12.72 -11.75
N ILE A 91 0.02 -13.95 -11.27
CA ILE A 91 0.01 -14.29 -9.85
C ILE A 91 1.34 -13.95 -9.15
N VAL A 92 2.45 -14.00 -9.88
CA VAL A 92 3.79 -13.70 -9.34
C VAL A 92 3.90 -12.24 -8.92
N PHE A 93 3.13 -11.34 -9.56
CA PHE A 93 3.08 -9.94 -9.17
C PHE A 93 2.48 -9.74 -7.75
N ILE A 94 1.53 -10.59 -7.35
CA ILE A 94 0.96 -10.57 -6.00
C ILE A 94 2.04 -10.84 -4.95
N PHE A 95 2.92 -11.83 -5.23
CA PHE A 95 4.05 -12.15 -4.36
C PHE A 95 4.97 -10.95 -4.16
N PHE A 96 5.42 -10.29 -5.25
CA PHE A 96 6.31 -9.14 -5.14
C PHE A 96 5.63 -7.94 -4.47
N THR A 97 4.33 -7.73 -4.69
CA THR A 97 3.57 -6.70 -4.00
C THR A 97 3.50 -6.96 -2.49
N ALA A 98 3.33 -8.22 -2.07
CA ALA A 98 3.37 -8.60 -0.67
C ALA A 98 4.76 -8.34 -0.05
N ILE A 99 5.84 -8.72 -0.74
CA ILE A 99 7.22 -8.45 -0.29
C ILE A 99 7.48 -6.95 -0.18
N PHE A 100 6.99 -6.14 -1.12
CA PHE A 100 7.07 -4.68 -1.06
C PHE A 100 6.38 -4.13 0.22
N LEU A 101 5.17 -4.58 0.53
CA LEU A 101 4.45 -4.18 1.73
C LEU A 101 5.17 -4.65 3.00
N LEU A 102 5.70 -5.87 3.01
CA LEU A 102 6.51 -6.38 4.12
C LEU A 102 7.74 -5.51 4.38
N GLY A 103 8.41 -5.01 3.34
CA GLY A 103 9.48 -4.03 3.47
C GLY A 103 9.03 -2.75 4.16
N GLY A 104 7.81 -2.27 3.87
CA GLY A 104 7.21 -1.10 4.52
C GLY A 104 6.78 -1.34 5.97
N PHE A 105 6.34 -2.54 6.29
CA PHE A 105 5.92 -2.95 7.64
C PHE A 105 7.10 -3.26 8.56
N PHE A 106 8.10 -3.95 8.01
CA PHE A 106 9.30 -4.42 8.71
C PHE A 106 10.54 -3.78 8.10
N HIS A 107 10.67 -2.50 8.34
CA HIS A 107 11.69 -1.65 7.76
C HIS A 107 13.10 -2.02 8.23
N ILE A 108 13.91 -2.58 7.34
CA ILE A 108 15.25 -3.10 7.66
C ILE A 108 16.20 -2.03 8.25
N PHE A 109 16.11 -0.77 7.75
CA PHE A 109 16.99 0.32 8.19
C PHE A 109 16.61 0.93 9.56
N HIS A 110 15.52 0.48 10.21
CA HIS A 110 14.99 1.07 11.44
C HIS A 110 14.43 0.02 12.41
N SER A 111 15.23 -0.99 12.71
CA SER A 111 14.91 -2.03 13.70
C SER A 111 13.56 -2.72 13.43
N PHE A 112 13.22 -2.94 12.17
CA PHE A 112 11.99 -3.60 11.72
C PHE A 112 10.68 -2.93 12.18
N LYS A 113 10.72 -1.62 12.45
CA LYS A 113 9.55 -0.81 12.83
C LYS A 113 9.17 0.12 11.68
N GLY A 114 8.13 -0.23 10.95
CA GLY A 114 7.60 0.52 9.81
C GLY A 114 6.23 1.13 10.04
N GLY A 115 5.69 1.75 9.00
CA GLY A 115 4.36 2.37 8.98
C GLY A 115 3.21 1.39 8.77
N SER A 116 1.97 1.91 8.66
CA SER A 116 0.76 1.14 8.33
C SER A 116 0.66 0.74 6.85
N GLY A 117 1.37 1.43 5.96
CA GLY A 117 1.35 1.15 4.52
C GLY A 117 0.17 1.74 3.75
N LEU A 118 -0.73 2.52 4.38
CA LEU A 118 -1.91 3.09 3.72
C LEU A 118 -1.58 3.96 2.49
N ALA A 119 -0.57 4.82 2.59
CA ALA A 119 -0.14 5.64 1.46
C ALA A 119 0.48 4.79 0.34
N LYS A 120 1.22 3.74 0.68
CA LYS A 120 1.75 2.77 -0.29
C LYS A 120 0.66 1.99 -0.99
N LEU A 121 -0.43 1.65 -0.27
CA LEU A 121 -1.60 1.01 -0.86
C LEU A 121 -2.21 1.86 -1.98
N LEU A 122 -2.28 3.19 -1.82
CA LEU A 122 -2.75 4.07 -2.90
C LEU A 122 -1.87 3.97 -4.15
N GLY A 123 -0.55 3.88 -3.99
CA GLY A 123 0.37 3.67 -5.12
C GLY A 123 0.20 2.31 -5.79
N ILE A 124 -0.07 1.25 -5.01
CA ILE A 124 -0.41 -0.08 -5.53
C ILE A 124 -1.71 -0.04 -6.33
N LEU A 125 -2.74 0.61 -5.79
CA LEU A 125 -4.04 0.74 -6.46
C LEU A 125 -3.93 1.55 -7.75
N LEU A 126 -3.11 2.60 -7.78
CA LEU A 126 -2.87 3.40 -9.00
C LEU A 126 -2.29 2.56 -10.14
N ILE A 127 -1.42 1.59 -9.85
CA ILE A 127 -0.83 0.74 -10.88
C ILE A 127 -1.75 -0.41 -11.29
N LEU A 128 -2.61 -0.87 -10.38
CA LEU A 128 -3.52 -1.96 -10.66
C LEU A 128 -4.80 -1.48 -11.35
N ASN A 129 -5.42 -0.44 -10.83
CA ASN A 129 -6.62 0.16 -11.39
C ASN A 129 -6.76 1.63 -10.93
N PRO A 130 -6.33 2.60 -11.75
CA PRO A 130 -6.39 4.02 -11.40
C PRO A 130 -7.82 4.51 -11.08
N LEU A 131 -8.85 4.00 -11.76
CA LEU A 131 -10.24 4.38 -11.50
C LEU A 131 -10.68 4.08 -10.06
N VAL A 132 -10.18 2.99 -9.49
CA VAL A 132 -10.43 2.65 -8.09
C VAL A 132 -9.93 3.76 -7.17
N VAL A 133 -8.77 4.34 -7.45
CA VAL A 133 -8.22 5.44 -6.63
C VAL A 133 -9.04 6.71 -6.79
N PHE A 134 -9.39 7.08 -8.02
CA PHE A 134 -10.17 8.29 -8.29
C PHE A 134 -11.58 8.25 -7.67
N ILE A 135 -12.15 7.08 -7.50
CA ILE A 135 -13.47 6.90 -6.85
C ILE A 135 -13.31 6.75 -5.34
N ASN A 136 -12.35 5.94 -4.88
CA ASN A 136 -12.22 5.62 -3.45
C ASN A 136 -11.65 6.75 -2.61
N VAL A 137 -10.75 7.59 -3.14
CA VAL A 137 -10.18 8.68 -2.35
C VAL A 137 -11.26 9.72 -1.97
N PRO A 138 -12.07 10.26 -2.91
CA PRO A 138 -13.16 11.15 -2.55
C PRO A 138 -14.22 10.51 -1.66
N LEU A 139 -14.57 9.24 -1.93
CA LEU A 139 -15.55 8.50 -1.15
C LEU A 139 -15.05 8.27 0.29
N GLY A 140 -13.78 7.91 0.45
CA GLY A 140 -13.15 7.77 1.78
C GLY A 140 -13.09 9.10 2.53
N MET A 141 -12.78 10.22 1.85
CA MET A 141 -12.82 11.54 2.46
C MET A 141 -14.23 11.90 2.91
N LEU A 142 -15.25 11.67 2.08
CA LEU A 142 -16.66 11.89 2.43
C LEU A 142 -17.05 11.08 3.66
N PHE A 143 -16.63 9.82 3.72
CA PHE A 143 -16.88 8.92 4.85
C PHE A 143 -16.26 9.43 6.16
N LEU A 144 -15.04 9.96 6.09
CA LEU A 144 -14.37 10.58 7.24
C LEU A 144 -15.10 11.84 7.75
N PHE A 145 -15.81 12.55 6.87
CA PHE A 145 -16.63 13.70 7.26
C PHE A 145 -17.95 13.28 7.94
N ILE A 146 -18.62 12.26 7.43
CA ILE A 146 -19.95 11.82 7.90
C ILE A 146 -19.85 11.08 9.23
N ILE A 147 -18.88 10.18 9.38
CA ILE A 147 -18.75 9.34 10.57
C ILE A 147 -17.95 10.10 11.65
N LYS A 148 -18.64 10.49 12.73
CA LYS A 148 -18.02 11.17 13.87
C LYS A 148 -17.20 10.22 14.76
N ASN A 149 -17.62 8.95 14.87
CA ASN A 149 -16.95 7.95 15.72
C ASN A 149 -15.66 7.43 15.05
N THR A 150 -14.53 7.62 15.72
CA THR A 150 -13.20 7.29 15.20
C THR A 150 -13.02 5.81 14.91
N GLU A 151 -13.67 4.94 15.68
CA GLU A 151 -13.57 3.48 15.53
C GLU A 151 -14.27 3.01 14.24
N TRP A 152 -15.47 3.51 13.97
CA TRP A 152 -16.23 3.18 12.76
C TRP A 152 -15.67 3.81 11.49
N LYS A 153 -14.86 4.87 11.60
CA LYS A 153 -14.20 5.49 10.44
C LYS A 153 -13.27 4.51 9.72
N PHE A 154 -12.47 3.74 10.46
CA PHE A 154 -11.52 2.79 9.87
C PHE A 154 -12.23 1.58 9.26
N VAL A 155 -13.13 0.95 9.99
CA VAL A 155 -13.90 -0.20 9.49
C VAL A 155 -14.74 0.20 8.29
N GLY A 156 -15.47 1.31 8.39
CA GLY A 156 -16.31 1.81 7.30
C GLY A 156 -15.50 2.17 6.05
N SER A 157 -14.35 2.82 6.19
CA SER A 157 -13.49 3.14 5.04
C SER A 157 -12.90 1.89 4.39
N ALA A 158 -12.51 0.88 5.17
CA ALA A 158 -12.02 -0.39 4.64
C ALA A 158 -13.12 -1.16 3.89
N VAL A 159 -14.32 -1.24 4.46
CA VAL A 159 -15.47 -1.89 3.81
C VAL A 159 -15.86 -1.15 2.52
N CYS A 160 -15.95 0.18 2.55
CA CYS A 160 -16.21 0.98 1.35
C CYS A 160 -15.15 0.77 0.27
N LEU A 161 -13.87 0.70 0.65
CA LEU A 161 -12.77 0.46 -0.29
C LEU A 161 -12.89 -0.91 -0.95
N VAL A 162 -13.22 -1.95 -0.22
CA VAL A 162 -13.43 -3.30 -0.77
C VAL A 162 -14.62 -3.32 -1.72
N ILE A 163 -15.78 -2.82 -1.28
CA ILE A 163 -17.02 -2.84 -2.07
C ILE A 163 -16.85 -2.00 -3.35
N SER A 164 -16.34 -0.78 -3.24
CA SER A 164 -16.15 0.10 -4.41
C SER A 164 -15.09 -0.44 -5.37
N THR A 165 -14.04 -1.08 -4.87
CA THR A 165 -13.05 -1.78 -5.69
C THR A 165 -13.71 -2.90 -6.50
N MET A 166 -14.56 -3.70 -5.88
CA MET A 166 -15.32 -4.75 -6.58
C MET A 166 -16.27 -4.14 -7.62
N ILE A 167 -17.07 -3.15 -7.25
CA ILE A 167 -18.03 -2.51 -8.16
C ILE A 167 -17.29 -1.92 -9.37
N VAL A 168 -16.24 -1.14 -9.17
CA VAL A 168 -15.47 -0.52 -10.26
C VAL A 168 -14.83 -1.57 -11.16
N SER A 169 -14.24 -2.62 -10.58
CA SER A 169 -13.59 -3.69 -11.36
C SER A 169 -14.55 -4.49 -12.22
N PHE A 170 -15.80 -4.67 -11.79
CA PHE A 170 -16.80 -5.42 -12.56
C PHE A 170 -17.68 -4.53 -13.47
N SER A 171 -17.85 -3.24 -13.14
CA SER A 171 -18.74 -2.35 -13.91
C SER A 171 -18.07 -1.76 -15.15
N PHE A 172 -16.77 -1.61 -15.15
CA PHE A 172 -16.05 -0.95 -16.24
C PHE A 172 -15.12 -1.94 -16.95
N LYS A 173 -15.50 -2.31 -18.19
CA LYS A 173 -14.60 -3.02 -19.10
C LYS A 173 -13.79 -1.98 -19.86
N TYR A 174 -12.51 -1.91 -19.61
CA TYR A 174 -11.61 -1.05 -20.37
C TYR A 174 -10.21 -1.69 -20.46
N SER A 175 -9.54 -1.38 -21.55
CA SER A 175 -8.13 -1.74 -21.73
C SER A 175 -7.35 -0.49 -22.05
N TYR A 176 -6.14 -0.40 -21.53
CA TYR A 176 -5.22 0.67 -21.89
C TYR A 176 -3.77 0.16 -21.86
N ASN A 177 -2.93 0.83 -22.65
CA ASN A 177 -1.51 0.54 -22.68
C ASN A 177 -0.73 1.75 -22.15
N ILE A 178 0.08 1.53 -21.13
CA ILE A 178 1.00 2.55 -20.62
C ILE A 178 2.42 2.01 -20.74
N ILE A 179 3.21 2.60 -21.65
CA ILE A 179 4.64 2.31 -21.79
C ILE A 179 4.90 0.80 -21.90
N GLY A 180 4.16 0.10 -22.78
CA GLY A 180 4.34 -1.34 -23.02
C GLY A 180 3.67 -2.27 -22.01
N LEU A 181 2.94 -1.76 -21.02
CA LEU A 181 2.11 -2.56 -20.14
C LEU A 181 0.67 -2.57 -20.64
N GLN A 182 0.17 -3.76 -20.96
CA GLN A 182 -1.26 -3.94 -21.25
C GLN A 182 -2.04 -4.12 -19.96
N TYR A 183 -3.14 -3.38 -19.88
CA TYR A 183 -4.11 -3.47 -18.79
C TYR A 183 -5.49 -3.80 -19.39
N GLU A 184 -6.02 -4.96 -18.99
CA GLU A 184 -7.36 -5.39 -19.36
C GLU A 184 -8.20 -5.51 -18.09
N PHE A 185 -9.38 -4.91 -18.09
CA PHE A 185 -10.31 -4.99 -16.97
C PHE A 185 -11.65 -5.59 -17.41
N PRO A 186 -12.25 -6.47 -16.63
CA PRO A 186 -11.81 -6.93 -15.30
C PRO A 186 -10.57 -7.86 -15.37
N ASP A 187 -9.51 -7.50 -14.65
CA ASP A 187 -8.36 -8.36 -14.44
C ASP A 187 -8.51 -9.09 -13.10
N PHE A 188 -8.77 -10.40 -13.15
CA PHE A 188 -8.95 -11.22 -11.96
C PHE A 188 -7.74 -11.17 -11.03
N TRP A 189 -6.54 -11.26 -11.58
CA TRP A 189 -5.32 -11.24 -10.78
C TRP A 189 -5.02 -9.87 -10.18
N GLY A 190 -5.31 -8.81 -10.92
CA GLY A 190 -5.25 -7.45 -10.41
C GLY A 190 -6.22 -7.22 -9.25
N LEU A 191 -7.47 -7.72 -9.38
CA LEU A 191 -8.45 -7.67 -8.30
C LEU A 191 -7.98 -8.43 -7.05
N MET A 192 -7.45 -9.65 -7.22
CA MET A 192 -6.91 -10.43 -6.10
C MET A 192 -5.74 -9.71 -5.43
N CYS A 193 -4.85 -9.09 -6.21
CA CYS A 193 -3.74 -8.30 -5.68
C CYS A 193 -4.23 -7.09 -4.86
N MET A 194 -5.25 -6.37 -5.35
CA MET A 194 -5.85 -5.24 -4.65
C MET A 194 -6.45 -5.65 -3.31
N LEU A 195 -7.26 -6.72 -3.30
CA LEU A 195 -7.91 -7.24 -2.09
C LEU A 195 -6.86 -7.75 -1.08
N PHE A 196 -5.88 -8.50 -1.54
CA PHE A 196 -4.82 -9.03 -0.69
C PHE A 196 -3.96 -7.91 -0.09
N SER A 197 -3.56 -6.93 -0.89
CA SER A 197 -2.81 -5.76 -0.42
C SER A 197 -3.60 -4.94 0.59
N GLY A 198 -4.89 -4.72 0.33
CA GLY A 198 -5.79 -4.04 1.24
C GLY A 198 -5.92 -4.77 2.58
N LEU A 199 -6.06 -6.10 2.55
CA LEU A 199 -6.14 -6.94 3.75
C LEU A 199 -4.84 -6.86 4.57
N LEU A 200 -3.68 -6.96 3.94
CA LEU A 200 -2.39 -6.85 4.62
C LEU A 200 -2.22 -5.48 5.32
N VAL A 201 -2.57 -4.40 4.63
CA VAL A 201 -2.51 -3.05 5.18
C VAL A 201 -3.52 -2.87 6.32
N PHE A 202 -4.73 -3.43 6.18
CA PHE A 202 -5.74 -3.42 7.23
C PHE A 202 -5.24 -4.13 8.50
N ILE A 203 -4.77 -5.37 8.39
CA ILE A 203 -4.22 -6.15 9.52
C ILE A 203 -3.07 -5.38 10.19
N ARG A 204 -2.18 -4.78 9.40
CA ARG A 204 -1.06 -4.02 9.93
C ARG A 204 -1.50 -2.74 10.63
N SER A 205 -2.49 -2.02 10.11
CA SER A 205 -3.00 -0.80 10.74
C SER A 205 -3.65 -1.10 12.09
N GLU A 206 -4.43 -2.17 12.20
CA GLU A 206 -5.02 -2.63 13.45
C GLU A 206 -3.96 -2.97 14.50
N TYR A 207 -2.90 -3.68 14.11
CA TYR A 207 -1.80 -4.01 15.02
C TYR A 207 -1.07 -2.78 15.56
N GLN A 208 -0.98 -1.69 14.79
CA GLN A 208 -0.31 -0.46 15.22
C GLN A 208 -1.14 0.42 16.14
N TYR A 209 -2.46 0.36 16.08
CA TYR A 209 -3.35 1.21 16.86
C TYR A 209 -3.81 0.59 18.18
N ASP A 210 -3.11 -0.42 18.68
CA ASP A 210 -3.44 -1.15 19.91
C ASP A 210 -4.92 -1.56 20.01
N LEU A 211 -5.23 -2.75 19.50
CA LEU A 211 -6.33 -3.54 20.02
C LEU A 211 -7.75 -3.07 19.70
N PHE A 212 -7.98 -2.42 18.57
CA PHE A 212 -9.36 -2.20 18.13
C PHE A 212 -10.13 -3.53 18.13
N PHE A 213 -9.57 -4.58 17.53
CA PHE A 213 -10.20 -5.89 17.45
C PHE A 213 -10.36 -6.57 18.82
N LEU A 214 -9.41 -6.45 19.73
CA LEU A 214 -9.54 -6.99 21.10
C LEU A 214 -10.48 -6.16 21.97
N LYS A 215 -10.56 -4.84 21.80
CA LYS A 215 -11.57 -4.00 22.43
C LYS A 215 -12.97 -4.28 21.86
N PHE A 216 -13.07 -4.49 20.56
CA PHE A 216 -14.30 -4.91 19.88
C PHE A 216 -14.78 -6.26 20.40
N LEU A 217 -13.93 -7.29 20.46
CA LEU A 217 -14.28 -8.60 21.03
C LEU A 217 -14.62 -8.57 22.52
N LYS A 218 -13.97 -7.68 23.30
CA LYS A 218 -14.33 -7.51 24.72
C LYS A 218 -15.72 -6.91 24.90
N ARG A 219 -16.17 -6.02 24.00
CA ARG A 219 -17.54 -5.45 24.03
C ARG A 219 -18.64 -6.47 23.71
N PHE A 220 -18.34 -7.55 22.96
CA PHE A 220 -19.29 -8.64 22.72
C PHE A 220 -19.31 -9.70 23.83
N LYS A 221 -18.38 -9.62 24.81
CA LYS A 221 -18.33 -10.52 25.96
C LYS A 221 -18.90 -9.90 27.24
N SER A 222 -19.26 -8.62 27.22
CA SER A 222 -19.98 -7.91 28.26
C SER A 222 -21.44 -7.69 27.85
#